data_70bae14318bda51758378745163c7f3f
#
_entry.id   70bae14318bda51758378745163c7f3f
#
_cell.length_a   1.000
_cell.length_b   1.000
_cell.length_c   1.000
_cell.angle_alpha   90.00
_cell.angle_beta   90.00
_cell.angle_gamma   90.00
#
_symmetry.space_group_name_H-M   'P 1'
#
loop_
_entity.id
_entity.type
_entity.pdbx_description
1 polymer ?
#
loop_
_entity_poly.entity_id
_entity_poly.type
_entity_poly.pdbx_seq_one_letter_code
_entity_poly.pdbx_strand_id
1 'polypeptide(L)'
;TMTDGKVMYGQTKDVRTVEINGTNIELTDDDVTFKKVSDTEATYTLKVKDEAKKIDAVITVQITVKANQLHLNVTKIKNNLSEGIPEGNGVEENAIQTLSFPNQSLVSVRSSQENAQFTGARMSSNTQKPGDTNFAVTEDTNVTDSDYTYGFISGAGLSAGLWSNSEHDGTYVAAPVRGGSQNTRVYATTQQTGDATSLGLASAPWYYHRTVTDSKGKKYTVAETALPQMAVAIAGDENEDGAVNWQDGAIAYRDIMNNPYKSEEVPELVAWRIAMNFGSQAQNPFLTTLDNVKKVALNTDGLGQSVLLKGYGNEGHDSGHPDYGDIGQRLGGADDMNTMMEEGSK
;
A
#
# COMPACT_ATOMS: atom_id res chain seq x y z
N THR A 1 1.37 -24.78 -0.99
CA THR A 1 0.55 -25.91 -0.48
C THR A 1 0.47 -25.80 1.03
N MET A 2 -0.73 -25.80 1.56
CA MET A 2 -0.99 -25.82 3.00
C MET A 2 -0.90 -27.27 3.53
N THR A 3 -0.77 -27.42 4.84
CA THR A 3 -0.64 -28.73 5.49
C THR A 3 -1.84 -29.68 5.29
N ASP A 4 -3.01 -29.13 5.01
CA ASP A 4 -4.26 -29.87 4.73
C ASP A 4 -4.42 -30.26 3.24
N GLY A 5 -3.41 -29.98 2.41
CA GLY A 5 -3.42 -30.27 0.98
C GLY A 5 -4.09 -29.22 0.10
N LYS A 6 -4.65 -28.15 0.67
CA LYS A 6 -5.17 -27.04 -0.11
C LYS A 6 -4.05 -26.26 -0.79
N VAL A 7 -4.32 -25.69 -1.95
CA VAL A 7 -3.30 -25.06 -2.81
C VAL A 7 -3.73 -23.68 -3.29
N MET A 8 -2.84 -22.71 -3.09
CA MET A 8 -2.83 -21.46 -3.84
C MET A 8 -1.71 -21.53 -4.89
N TYR A 9 -1.94 -20.90 -6.03
CA TYR A 9 -1.00 -20.90 -7.16
C TYR A 9 -0.30 -19.55 -7.27
N GLY A 10 0.92 -19.56 -7.78
CA GLY A 10 1.51 -18.38 -8.41
C GLY A 10 1.06 -18.28 -9.87
N GLN A 11 1.24 -17.12 -10.46
CA GLN A 11 0.97 -16.88 -11.86
C GLN A 11 2.18 -16.17 -12.48
N THR A 12 2.70 -16.73 -13.57
CA THR A 12 3.77 -16.10 -14.36
C THR A 12 3.46 -16.30 -15.84
N LYS A 13 3.79 -15.31 -16.64
CA LYS A 13 3.79 -15.45 -18.10
C LYS A 13 5.05 -16.18 -18.55
N ASP A 14 5.04 -16.72 -19.78
CA ASP A 14 6.15 -17.49 -20.33
C ASP A 14 7.45 -16.70 -20.41
N VAL A 15 7.37 -15.38 -20.48
CA VAL A 15 8.51 -14.49 -20.56
C VAL A 15 8.86 -13.92 -19.20
N ARG A 16 10.13 -14.09 -18.80
CA ARG A 16 10.67 -13.49 -17.58
C ARG A 16 11.03 -12.06 -17.87
N THR A 17 10.27 -11.14 -17.36
CA THR A 17 10.42 -9.73 -17.64
C THR A 17 10.79 -8.97 -16.37
N VAL A 18 11.77 -8.09 -16.48
CA VAL A 18 12.05 -7.00 -15.55
C VAL A 18 11.79 -5.69 -16.25
N GLU A 19 11.04 -4.82 -15.65
CA GLU A 19 10.83 -3.48 -16.17
C GLU A 19 11.71 -2.47 -15.42
N ILE A 20 12.50 -1.71 -16.16
CA ILE A 20 13.28 -0.59 -15.64
C ILE A 20 12.93 0.66 -16.42
N ASN A 21 12.55 1.73 -15.73
CA ASN A 21 12.20 3.01 -16.32
C ASN A 21 11.12 2.90 -17.43
N GLY A 22 10.12 2.03 -17.22
CA GLY A 22 9.06 1.77 -18.20
C GLY A 22 9.50 0.91 -19.41
N THR A 23 10.71 0.38 -19.40
CA THR A 23 11.23 -0.52 -20.44
C THR A 23 11.20 -1.96 -19.98
N ASN A 24 10.43 -2.79 -20.66
CA ASN A 24 10.40 -4.23 -20.42
C ASN A 24 11.62 -4.91 -21.01
N ILE A 25 12.35 -5.65 -20.22
CA ILE A 25 13.55 -6.40 -20.59
C ILE A 25 13.30 -7.87 -20.32
N GLU A 26 13.35 -8.67 -21.38
CA GLU A 26 13.18 -10.12 -21.30
C GLU A 26 14.50 -10.77 -20.88
N LEU A 27 14.45 -11.61 -19.85
CA LEU A 27 15.61 -12.33 -19.33
C LEU A 27 15.67 -13.74 -19.90
N THR A 28 16.87 -14.13 -20.30
CA THR A 28 17.20 -15.52 -20.68
C THR A 28 17.70 -16.31 -19.47
N ASP A 29 17.94 -17.62 -19.64
CA ASP A 29 18.51 -18.44 -18.58
C ASP A 29 19.92 -18.00 -18.18
N ASP A 30 20.69 -17.42 -19.11
CA ASP A 30 22.04 -16.90 -18.86
C ASP A 30 22.04 -15.60 -18.03
N ASP A 31 20.91 -14.92 -17.98
CA ASP A 31 20.73 -13.68 -17.22
C ASP A 31 20.32 -13.93 -15.77
N VAL A 32 19.94 -15.15 -15.43
CA VAL A 32 19.38 -15.52 -14.12
C VAL A 32 20.28 -16.54 -13.43
N THR A 33 20.83 -16.17 -12.29
CA THR A 33 21.56 -17.09 -11.42
C THR A 33 20.73 -17.39 -10.17
N PHE A 34 20.49 -18.68 -9.94
CA PHE A 34 19.78 -19.18 -8.77
C PHE A 34 20.76 -19.76 -7.75
N LYS A 35 20.58 -19.45 -6.47
CA LYS A 35 21.30 -20.04 -5.35
C LYS A 35 20.32 -20.42 -4.25
N LYS A 36 20.20 -21.73 -3.98
CA LYS A 36 19.52 -22.22 -2.78
C LYS A 36 20.38 -21.90 -1.56
N VAL A 37 19.83 -21.20 -0.56
CA VAL A 37 20.49 -20.85 0.71
C VAL A 37 20.11 -21.86 1.78
N SER A 38 18.81 -22.18 1.88
CA SER A 38 18.26 -23.19 2.80
C SER A 38 17.01 -23.82 2.18
N ASP A 39 16.28 -24.61 2.95
CA ASP A 39 15.00 -25.17 2.48
C ASP A 39 13.88 -24.11 2.40
N THR A 40 14.06 -22.98 3.05
CA THR A 40 13.09 -21.88 3.10
C THR A 40 13.62 -20.59 2.49
N GLU A 41 14.83 -20.59 1.93
CA GLU A 41 15.44 -19.37 1.39
C GLU A 41 16.22 -19.66 0.10
N ALA A 42 16.03 -18.78 -0.88
CA ALA A 42 16.77 -18.75 -2.13
C ALA A 42 17.13 -17.32 -2.54
N THR A 43 18.20 -17.21 -3.30
CA THR A 43 18.65 -15.95 -3.88
C THR A 43 18.69 -16.05 -5.39
N TYR A 44 18.15 -15.05 -6.08
CA TYR A 44 18.27 -14.86 -7.51
C TYR A 44 19.14 -13.65 -7.80
N THR A 45 20.03 -13.76 -8.76
CA THR A 45 20.78 -12.64 -9.31
C THR A 45 20.36 -12.46 -10.76
N LEU A 46 19.83 -11.30 -11.09
CA LEU A 46 19.29 -10.96 -12.40
C LEU A 46 20.23 -9.96 -13.09
N LYS A 47 20.69 -10.27 -14.29
CA LYS A 47 21.41 -9.34 -15.16
C LYS A 47 20.42 -8.72 -16.13
N VAL A 48 20.23 -7.43 -16.02
CA VAL A 48 19.20 -6.69 -16.76
C VAL A 48 19.90 -5.69 -17.67
N LYS A 49 19.84 -5.92 -18.98
CA LYS A 49 20.60 -5.10 -19.93
C LYS A 49 19.77 -4.74 -21.17
N ASP A 50 19.76 -3.45 -21.50
CA ASP A 50 19.28 -2.90 -22.77
C ASP A 50 20.20 -1.73 -23.18
N GLU A 51 21.05 -1.97 -24.19
CA GLU A 51 22.04 -0.98 -24.64
C GLU A 51 21.36 0.24 -25.28
N ALA A 52 20.28 0.04 -26.02
CA ALA A 52 19.57 1.12 -26.71
C ALA A 52 18.90 2.08 -25.71
N LYS A 53 18.47 1.55 -24.57
CA LYS A 53 17.85 2.32 -23.48
C LYS A 53 18.83 2.75 -22.40
N LYS A 54 20.11 2.43 -22.54
CA LYS A 54 21.16 2.71 -21.55
C LYS A 54 20.83 2.11 -20.18
N ILE A 55 20.43 0.85 -20.16
CA ILE A 55 20.16 0.08 -18.97
C ILE A 55 21.20 -1.03 -18.87
N ASP A 56 21.93 -1.11 -17.77
CA ASP A 56 22.80 -2.21 -17.41
C ASP A 56 22.86 -2.31 -15.89
N ALA A 57 22.16 -3.30 -15.34
CA ALA A 57 22.01 -3.46 -13.91
C ALA A 57 22.11 -4.92 -13.47
N VAL A 58 22.51 -5.11 -12.22
CA VAL A 58 22.46 -6.41 -11.54
C VAL A 58 21.55 -6.25 -10.32
N ILE A 59 20.48 -7.04 -10.29
CA ILE A 59 19.48 -7.02 -9.22
C ILE A 59 19.58 -8.34 -8.45
N THR A 60 19.70 -8.25 -7.13
CA THR A 60 19.69 -9.42 -6.25
C THR A 60 18.36 -9.49 -5.54
N VAL A 61 17.67 -10.62 -5.68
CA VAL A 61 16.35 -10.88 -5.10
C VAL A 61 16.44 -12.07 -4.16
N GLN A 62 16.00 -11.90 -2.93
CA GLN A 62 15.86 -12.97 -1.95
C GLN A 62 14.39 -13.41 -1.88
N ILE A 63 14.17 -14.71 -1.92
CA ILE A 63 12.85 -15.31 -1.67
C ILE A 63 12.93 -16.13 -0.38
N THR A 64 12.01 -15.87 0.55
CA THR A 64 11.94 -16.56 1.83
C THR A 64 10.53 -17.06 2.10
N VAL A 65 10.40 -18.30 2.55
CA VAL A 65 9.16 -18.88 3.04
C VAL A 65 9.21 -18.94 4.56
N LYS A 66 8.21 -18.37 5.22
CA LYS A 66 8.10 -18.36 6.68
C LYS A 66 6.66 -18.65 7.08
N ALA A 67 6.42 -19.80 7.73
CA ALA A 67 5.06 -20.27 8.04
C ALA A 67 4.14 -20.21 6.80
N ASN A 68 3.05 -19.47 6.88
CA ASN A 68 2.09 -19.26 5.81
C ASN A 68 2.41 -18.05 4.92
N GLN A 69 3.64 -17.53 4.96
CA GLN A 69 4.07 -16.34 4.24
C GLN A 69 5.13 -16.65 3.20
N LEU A 70 5.09 -15.94 2.07
CA LEU A 70 6.11 -15.91 1.03
C LEU A 70 6.59 -14.47 0.88
N HIS A 71 7.89 -14.24 1.06
CA HIS A 71 8.50 -12.93 0.94
C HIS A 71 9.43 -12.87 -0.27
N LEU A 72 9.36 -11.78 -1.02
CA LEU A 72 10.29 -11.42 -2.07
C LEU A 72 10.89 -10.05 -1.73
N ASN A 73 12.21 -10.03 -1.53
CA ASN A 73 12.93 -8.83 -1.17
C ASN A 73 14.06 -8.56 -2.17
N VAL A 74 14.07 -7.40 -2.78
CA VAL A 74 15.26 -6.93 -3.50
C VAL A 74 16.28 -6.49 -2.44
N THR A 75 17.41 -7.18 -2.39
CA THR A 75 18.45 -6.93 -1.38
C THR A 75 19.58 -6.06 -1.92
N LYS A 76 19.71 -5.96 -3.25
CA LYS A 76 20.71 -5.11 -3.89
C LYS A 76 20.29 -4.75 -5.31
N ILE A 77 20.54 -3.51 -5.69
CA ILE A 77 20.49 -3.02 -7.05
C ILE A 77 21.86 -2.38 -7.34
N LYS A 78 22.55 -2.87 -8.37
CA LYS A 78 23.79 -2.29 -8.86
C LYS A 78 23.56 -1.77 -10.27
N ASN A 79 23.60 -0.47 -10.45
CA ASN A 79 23.59 0.16 -11.77
C ASN A 79 25.04 0.26 -12.30
N ASN A 80 25.34 -0.44 -13.39
CA ASN A 80 26.69 -0.46 -13.96
C ASN A 80 26.98 0.79 -14.81
N LEU A 81 25.97 1.61 -15.12
CA LEU A 81 26.10 2.83 -15.95
C LEU A 81 26.01 4.11 -15.12
N SER A 82 26.03 4.01 -13.80
CA SER A 82 25.94 5.17 -12.91
C SER A 82 27.08 5.16 -11.90
N GLU A 83 27.66 6.31 -11.68
CA GLU A 83 28.60 6.56 -10.58
C GLU A 83 27.87 6.89 -9.26
N GLY A 84 26.54 6.85 -9.26
CA GLY A 84 25.69 7.22 -8.15
C GLY A 84 25.19 8.65 -8.19
N ILE A 85 24.49 9.06 -7.14
CA ILE A 85 23.96 10.43 -7.02
C ILE A 85 25.13 11.37 -6.75
N PRO A 86 25.35 12.40 -7.62
CA PRO A 86 26.45 13.34 -7.44
C PRO A 86 26.34 14.14 -6.12
N GLU A 87 27.47 14.45 -5.52
CA GLU A 87 27.53 15.34 -4.37
C GLU A 87 26.93 16.73 -4.70
N GLY A 88 26.31 17.38 -3.71
CA GLY A 88 25.75 18.71 -3.87
C GLY A 88 24.42 18.77 -4.64
N ASN A 89 23.61 17.73 -4.55
CA ASN A 89 22.29 17.66 -5.19
C ASN A 89 22.36 17.78 -6.71
N GLY A 90 23.06 16.86 -7.35
CA GLY A 90 23.11 16.70 -8.81
C GLY A 90 22.10 15.69 -9.33
N VAL A 91 21.97 15.61 -10.65
CA VAL A 91 21.19 14.58 -11.34
C VAL A 91 22.10 13.38 -11.60
N GLU A 92 21.69 12.20 -11.19
CA GLU A 92 22.35 10.95 -11.49
C GLU A 92 22.18 10.61 -12.98
N GLU A 93 23.29 10.37 -13.68
CA GLU A 93 23.22 9.90 -15.06
C GLU A 93 22.77 8.44 -15.11
N ASN A 94 21.95 8.11 -16.10
CA ASN A 94 21.40 6.78 -16.32
C ASN A 94 20.76 6.16 -15.06
N ALA A 95 20.13 6.99 -14.22
CA ALA A 95 19.50 6.54 -13.00
C ALA A 95 18.42 5.47 -13.26
N ILE A 96 18.38 4.45 -12.41
CA ILE A 96 17.22 3.55 -12.31
C ILE A 96 16.19 4.27 -11.47
N GLN A 97 15.14 4.78 -12.10
CA GLN A 97 14.08 5.51 -11.42
C GLN A 97 12.97 4.58 -10.93
N THR A 98 12.58 3.63 -11.79
CA THR A 98 11.51 2.66 -11.47
C THR A 98 11.97 1.24 -11.76
N LEU A 99 11.45 0.31 -10.96
CA LEU A 99 11.63 -1.12 -11.10
C LEU A 99 10.29 -1.84 -10.95
N SER A 100 10.04 -2.83 -11.78
CA SER A 100 8.85 -3.70 -11.67
C SER A 100 9.16 -5.12 -12.14
N PHE A 101 8.35 -6.06 -11.69
CA PHE A 101 8.32 -7.45 -12.16
C PHE A 101 6.92 -7.75 -12.75
N PRO A 102 6.60 -7.21 -13.94
CA PRO A 102 5.22 -7.09 -14.42
C PRO A 102 4.52 -8.42 -14.69
N ASN A 103 5.27 -9.50 -14.93
CA ASN A 103 4.71 -10.81 -15.25
C ASN A 103 4.78 -11.79 -14.08
N GLN A 104 5.02 -11.31 -12.87
CA GLN A 104 5.17 -12.15 -11.68
C GLN A 104 4.06 -11.88 -10.68
N SER A 105 3.11 -12.78 -10.59
CA SER A 105 2.12 -12.80 -9.52
C SER A 105 2.47 -13.91 -8.52
N LEU A 106 2.85 -13.52 -7.31
CA LEU A 106 3.23 -14.48 -6.28
C LEU A 106 2.06 -15.36 -5.83
N VAL A 107 0.84 -14.88 -6.01
CA VAL A 107 -0.39 -15.59 -5.65
C VAL A 107 -1.47 -15.35 -6.67
N SER A 108 -2.24 -16.40 -6.99
CA SER A 108 -3.37 -16.36 -7.91
C SER A 108 -4.46 -17.35 -7.51
N VAL A 109 -5.66 -17.10 -7.98
CA VAL A 109 -6.81 -18.01 -7.91
C VAL A 109 -7.27 -18.36 -9.32
N ARG A 110 -7.76 -19.58 -9.52
CA ARG A 110 -8.27 -20.07 -10.82
C ARG A 110 -9.78 -20.20 -10.81
N SER A 111 -10.42 -19.92 -11.93
CA SER A 111 -11.88 -20.08 -12.11
C SER A 111 -12.37 -21.50 -11.83
N SER A 112 -11.49 -22.50 -11.95
CA SER A 112 -11.78 -23.90 -11.63
C SER A 112 -11.75 -24.23 -10.13
N GLN A 113 -11.30 -23.31 -9.28
CA GLN A 113 -11.32 -23.52 -7.83
C GLN A 113 -12.71 -23.17 -7.26
N GLU A 114 -13.14 -23.95 -6.30
CA GLU A 114 -14.41 -23.69 -5.60
C GLU A 114 -14.39 -22.32 -4.93
N ASN A 115 -15.46 -21.55 -5.12
CA ASN A 115 -15.63 -20.20 -4.56
C ASN A 115 -14.48 -19.23 -4.90
N ALA A 116 -13.95 -19.35 -6.13
CA ALA A 116 -12.92 -18.43 -6.61
C ALA A 116 -13.42 -16.98 -6.66
N GLN A 117 -12.80 -16.08 -5.88
CA GLN A 117 -13.20 -14.68 -5.75
C GLN A 117 -12.01 -13.74 -5.70
N PHE A 118 -12.25 -12.52 -6.13
CA PHE A 118 -11.36 -11.38 -5.95
C PHE A 118 -12.08 -10.27 -5.18
N THR A 119 -11.37 -9.66 -4.23
CA THR A 119 -11.81 -8.46 -3.52
C THR A 119 -10.68 -7.45 -3.52
N GLY A 120 -10.94 -6.24 -4.00
CA GLY A 120 -9.98 -5.15 -4.04
C GLY A 120 -10.54 -3.86 -3.50
N ALA A 121 -9.69 -3.07 -2.86
CA ALA A 121 -10.04 -1.74 -2.39
C ALA A 121 -9.07 -0.69 -2.95
N ARG A 122 -9.65 0.40 -3.44
CA ARG A 122 -8.92 1.60 -3.87
C ARG A 122 -9.06 2.68 -2.83
N MET A 123 -7.94 3.23 -2.41
CA MET A 123 -7.92 4.38 -1.51
C MET A 123 -7.31 5.57 -2.24
N SER A 124 -7.93 6.72 -2.09
CA SER A 124 -7.47 7.94 -2.72
C SER A 124 -7.47 9.08 -1.71
N SER A 125 -6.51 9.97 -1.84
CA SER A 125 -6.33 11.09 -0.93
C SER A 125 -7.45 12.12 -0.98
N ASN A 126 -8.18 12.21 -2.05
CA ASN A 126 -9.21 13.25 -2.24
C ASN A 126 -10.36 12.78 -3.15
N THR A 127 -10.77 11.53 -3.02
CA THR A 127 -11.91 11.01 -3.78
C THR A 127 -13.13 10.85 -2.90
N GLN A 128 -14.28 11.10 -3.49
CA GLN A 128 -15.57 10.83 -2.87
C GLN A 128 -16.08 9.41 -3.15
N LYS A 129 -15.34 8.64 -3.93
CA LYS A 129 -15.67 7.25 -4.25
C LYS A 129 -14.48 6.36 -3.99
N PRO A 130 -14.27 5.88 -2.76
CA PRO A 130 -13.44 4.69 -2.57
C PRO A 130 -14.02 3.59 -3.46
N GLY A 131 -13.17 2.94 -4.23
CA GLY A 131 -13.63 1.89 -5.13
C GLY A 131 -13.44 0.54 -4.50
N ASP A 132 -14.49 -0.04 -3.99
CA ASP A 132 -14.50 -1.44 -3.59
C ASP A 132 -14.94 -2.29 -4.79
N THR A 133 -14.24 -3.37 -5.01
CA THR A 133 -14.53 -4.32 -6.09
C THR A 133 -14.57 -5.71 -5.48
N ASN A 134 -15.66 -6.44 -5.73
CA ASN A 134 -15.81 -7.83 -5.31
C ASN A 134 -16.53 -8.60 -6.40
N PHE A 135 -15.91 -9.68 -6.91
CA PHE A 135 -16.51 -10.52 -7.93
C PHE A 135 -15.97 -11.95 -7.90
N ALA A 136 -16.80 -12.88 -8.38
CA ALA A 136 -16.40 -14.26 -8.62
C ALA A 136 -15.44 -14.34 -9.83
N VAL A 137 -14.37 -15.11 -9.70
CA VAL A 137 -13.46 -15.40 -10.81
C VAL A 137 -14.03 -16.56 -11.61
N THR A 138 -14.46 -16.28 -12.83
CA THR A 138 -15.05 -17.21 -13.78
C THR A 138 -14.17 -17.35 -15.03
N GLU A 139 -14.52 -18.26 -15.93
CA GLU A 139 -13.83 -18.42 -17.21
C GLU A 139 -13.87 -17.15 -18.07
N ASP A 140 -14.94 -16.37 -17.94
CA ASP A 140 -15.15 -15.10 -18.67
C ASP A 140 -14.52 -13.87 -17.97
N THR A 141 -13.92 -14.05 -16.79
CA THR A 141 -13.29 -12.95 -16.09
C THR A 141 -12.11 -12.40 -16.87
N ASN A 142 -12.16 -11.12 -17.17
CA ASN A 142 -11.09 -10.42 -17.89
C ASN A 142 -10.72 -9.12 -17.13
N VAL A 143 -9.55 -9.14 -16.53
CA VAL A 143 -8.99 -7.99 -15.80
C VAL A 143 -7.57 -7.77 -16.32
N THR A 144 -7.29 -6.54 -16.76
CA THR A 144 -5.96 -6.15 -17.22
C THR A 144 -5.46 -5.01 -16.36
N ASP A 145 -4.38 -5.26 -15.62
CA ASP A 145 -3.62 -4.30 -14.83
C ASP A 145 -4.50 -3.32 -14.02
N SER A 146 -5.57 -3.87 -13.45
CA SER A 146 -6.41 -3.10 -12.52
C SER A 146 -5.66 -2.86 -11.22
N ASP A 147 -5.56 -1.61 -10.86
CA ASP A 147 -4.77 -1.09 -9.75
C ASP A 147 -5.61 -0.94 -8.46
N TYR A 148 -5.02 -1.39 -7.36
CA TYR A 148 -5.65 -1.37 -6.05
C TYR A 148 -4.64 -0.95 -4.95
N THR A 149 -5.15 -0.42 -3.86
CA THR A 149 -4.36 -0.22 -2.65
C THR A 149 -4.22 -1.54 -1.89
N TYR A 150 -5.30 -2.30 -1.79
CA TYR A 150 -5.37 -3.63 -1.19
C TYR A 150 -6.03 -4.60 -2.16
N GLY A 151 -5.52 -5.82 -2.22
CA GLY A 151 -6.10 -6.89 -3.02
C GLY A 151 -6.04 -8.23 -2.31
N PHE A 152 -7.16 -8.95 -2.34
CA PHE A 152 -7.32 -10.26 -1.74
C PHE A 152 -7.95 -11.21 -2.75
N ILE A 153 -7.53 -12.46 -2.72
CA ILE A 153 -8.12 -13.54 -3.51
C ILE A 153 -8.47 -14.68 -2.58
N SER A 154 -9.56 -15.40 -2.89
CA SER A 154 -9.97 -16.59 -2.16
C SER A 154 -10.44 -17.68 -3.11
N GLY A 155 -10.31 -18.92 -2.68
CA GLY A 155 -10.76 -20.10 -3.43
C GLY A 155 -10.27 -21.39 -2.82
N ALA A 156 -11.03 -22.45 -2.97
CA ALA A 156 -10.75 -23.79 -2.44
C ALA A 156 -10.44 -23.80 -0.93
N GLY A 157 -11.15 -22.97 -0.16
CA GLY A 157 -10.99 -22.88 1.29
C GLY A 157 -9.69 -22.21 1.75
N LEU A 158 -9.09 -21.37 0.90
CA LEU A 158 -7.95 -20.52 1.24
C LEU A 158 -8.24 -19.08 0.83
N SER A 159 -7.65 -18.13 1.56
CA SER A 159 -7.60 -16.72 1.22
C SER A 159 -6.18 -16.22 1.27
N ALA A 160 -5.85 -15.21 0.46
CA ALA A 160 -4.53 -14.61 0.44
C ALA A 160 -4.59 -13.13 0.08
N GLY A 161 -3.68 -12.36 0.68
CA GLY A 161 -3.40 -10.97 0.32
C GLY A 161 -1.95 -10.78 -0.08
N LEU A 162 -1.70 -9.84 -0.98
CA LEU A 162 -0.36 -9.41 -1.35
C LEU A 162 -0.09 -8.02 -0.81
N TRP A 163 0.95 -7.89 -0.01
CA TRP A 163 1.50 -6.62 0.44
C TRP A 163 2.73 -6.23 -0.40
N SER A 164 2.87 -4.95 -0.66
CA SER A 164 4.06 -4.36 -1.28
C SER A 164 4.38 -3.04 -0.58
N ASN A 165 5.68 -2.73 -0.47
CA ASN A 165 6.12 -1.40 -0.05
C ASN A 165 6.17 -0.40 -1.23
N SER A 166 5.61 -0.76 -2.38
CA SER A 166 5.44 0.19 -3.48
C SER A 166 4.57 1.36 -3.04
N GLU A 167 5.06 2.56 -3.29
CA GLU A 167 4.34 3.82 -3.12
C GLU A 167 4.09 4.49 -4.48
N HIS A 168 3.97 3.65 -5.51
CA HIS A 168 3.69 4.14 -6.84
C HIS A 168 2.28 4.78 -6.84
N ASP A 169 2.25 6.09 -6.93
CA ASP A 169 1.03 6.81 -7.25
C ASP A 169 0.65 6.43 -8.66
N GLY A 170 -0.24 5.48 -8.78
CA GLY A 170 -0.81 5.13 -10.06
C GLY A 170 -1.28 6.39 -10.72
N THR A 171 -0.92 6.56 -11.96
CA THR A 171 -1.43 7.66 -12.75
C THR A 171 -2.93 7.57 -12.66
N TYR A 172 -3.52 8.41 -11.89
CA TYR A 172 -4.92 8.44 -11.74
C TYR A 172 -5.54 8.72 -13.10
N VAL A 173 -5.91 7.63 -13.73
CA VAL A 173 -6.60 7.70 -15.00
C VAL A 173 -8.06 7.89 -14.70
N ALA A 174 -8.60 8.85 -15.15
CA ALA A 174 -9.99 9.08 -15.27
C ALA A 174 -10.75 9.51 -14.05
N ALA A 175 -11.05 10.54 -14.13
CA ALA A 175 -11.99 11.32 -13.52
C ALA A 175 -11.50 11.86 -12.31
N PRO A 176 -11.01 12.73 -12.63
CA PRO A 176 -10.77 13.75 -11.73
C PRO A 176 -12.00 14.13 -10.99
N VAL A 177 -12.23 13.44 -9.95
CA VAL A 177 -12.91 14.14 -8.89
C VAL A 177 -11.83 14.96 -8.21
N ARG A 178 -11.55 16.12 -8.79
CA ARG A 178 -10.72 17.16 -8.18
C ARG A 178 -9.30 16.73 -7.80
N GLY A 179 -8.60 16.04 -8.67
CA GLY A 179 -7.16 15.85 -8.55
C GLY A 179 -6.68 15.01 -7.37
N GLY A 180 -7.47 14.07 -6.93
CA GLY A 180 -7.02 13.08 -5.97
C GLY A 180 -6.07 12.08 -6.61
N SER A 181 -4.99 11.72 -5.93
CA SER A 181 -4.11 10.63 -6.32
C SER A 181 -4.58 9.33 -5.67
N GLN A 182 -4.50 8.25 -6.42
CA GLN A 182 -4.78 6.91 -5.93
C GLN A 182 -3.48 6.28 -5.43
N ASN A 183 -3.54 5.70 -4.24
CA ASN A 183 -2.42 4.91 -3.72
C ASN A 183 -2.48 3.50 -4.30
N THR A 184 -1.70 3.25 -5.35
CA THR A 184 -1.61 1.95 -6.00
C THR A 184 -0.43 1.16 -5.42
N ARG A 185 -0.73 -0.01 -4.86
CA ARG A 185 0.28 -0.95 -4.33
C ARG A 185 0.27 -2.27 -5.05
N VAL A 186 -0.90 -2.69 -5.55
CA VAL A 186 -1.15 -4.01 -6.12
C VAL A 186 -1.87 -3.89 -7.44
N TYR A 187 -1.43 -4.69 -8.41
CA TYR A 187 -2.16 -4.92 -9.66
C TYR A 187 -2.82 -6.29 -9.65
N ALA A 188 -4.04 -6.35 -10.18
CA ALA A 188 -4.71 -7.59 -10.50
C ALA A 188 -4.76 -7.80 -12.01
N THR A 189 -4.43 -8.98 -12.48
CA THR A 189 -4.47 -9.34 -13.91
C THR A 189 -4.90 -10.78 -14.10
N THR A 190 -5.61 -11.02 -15.20
CA THR A 190 -6.04 -12.37 -15.59
C THR A 190 -5.17 -12.90 -16.72
N GLN A 191 -5.01 -14.23 -16.77
CA GLN A 191 -4.45 -14.97 -17.89
C GLN A 191 -5.12 -16.33 -18.01
N GLN A 192 -5.07 -16.91 -19.22
CA GLN A 192 -5.46 -18.30 -19.42
C GLN A 192 -4.39 -19.25 -18.88
N THR A 193 -4.84 -20.25 -18.13
CA THR A 193 -3.99 -21.30 -17.58
C THR A 193 -4.67 -22.65 -17.83
N GLY A 194 -4.33 -23.30 -18.94
CA GLY A 194 -5.09 -24.42 -19.46
C GLY A 194 -6.51 -24.00 -19.83
N ASP A 195 -7.51 -24.72 -19.32
CA ASP A 195 -8.94 -24.42 -19.55
C ASP A 195 -9.53 -23.45 -18.52
N ALA A 196 -8.72 -22.90 -17.61
CA ALA A 196 -9.18 -22.02 -16.57
C ALA A 196 -8.62 -20.61 -16.73
N THR A 197 -9.42 -19.61 -16.35
CA THR A 197 -8.93 -18.24 -16.15
C THR A 197 -8.29 -18.13 -14.77
N SER A 198 -7.06 -17.64 -14.71
CA SER A 198 -6.33 -17.36 -13.48
C SER A 198 -6.30 -15.86 -13.24
N LEU A 199 -6.64 -15.41 -12.02
CA LEU A 199 -6.48 -14.03 -11.57
C LEU A 199 -5.36 -13.98 -10.55
N GLY A 200 -4.31 -13.20 -10.85
CA GLY A 200 -3.13 -13.05 -10.01
C GLY A 200 -2.98 -11.66 -9.45
N LEU A 201 -2.29 -11.56 -8.31
CA LEU A 201 -1.88 -10.32 -7.67
C LEU A 201 -0.38 -10.11 -7.85
N ALA A 202 -0.01 -8.94 -8.33
CA ALA A 202 1.38 -8.50 -8.50
C ALA A 202 1.60 -7.14 -7.84
N SER A 203 2.83 -6.84 -7.47
CA SER A 203 3.19 -5.51 -6.96
C SER A 203 3.09 -4.46 -8.06
N ALA A 204 2.65 -3.28 -7.71
CA ALA A 204 2.87 -2.08 -8.50
C ALA A 204 4.39 -1.78 -8.63
N PRO A 205 4.82 -1.00 -9.63
CA PRO A 205 6.19 -0.57 -9.76
C PRO A 205 6.71 0.15 -8.51
N TRP A 206 8.01 0.02 -8.25
CA TRP A 206 8.67 0.77 -7.17
C TRP A 206 9.48 1.92 -7.74
N TYR A 207 9.48 3.04 -7.03
CA TYR A 207 10.50 4.07 -7.22
C TYR A 207 11.80 3.63 -6.53
N TYR A 208 12.94 3.89 -7.17
CA TYR A 208 14.25 3.63 -6.60
C TYR A 208 15.08 4.92 -6.49
N HIS A 209 15.24 5.64 -7.59
CA HIS A 209 15.81 7.00 -7.59
C HIS A 209 14.87 7.93 -8.35
N ARG A 210 14.42 9.00 -7.73
CA ARG A 210 13.53 9.97 -8.37
C ARG A 210 14.26 11.25 -8.73
N THR A 211 14.09 11.74 -9.95
CA THR A 211 14.52 13.09 -10.32
C THR A 211 13.41 14.06 -9.97
N VAL A 212 13.72 14.97 -9.07
CA VAL A 212 12.79 16.01 -8.59
C VAL A 212 13.29 17.38 -8.99
N THR A 213 12.39 18.37 -9.00
CA THR A 213 12.70 19.76 -9.32
C THR A 213 12.36 20.64 -8.13
N ASP A 214 13.31 21.42 -7.63
CA ASP A 214 13.08 22.35 -6.52
C ASP A 214 12.28 23.59 -6.97
N SER A 215 11.93 24.44 -6.01
CA SER A 215 11.16 25.68 -6.25
C SER A 215 11.88 26.70 -7.14
N LYS A 216 13.18 26.54 -7.38
CA LYS A 216 14.00 27.39 -8.25
C LYS A 216 14.22 26.79 -9.62
N GLY A 217 13.62 25.63 -9.91
CA GLY A 217 13.76 24.92 -11.18
C GLY A 217 15.01 24.04 -11.31
N LYS A 218 15.80 23.89 -10.24
CA LYS A 218 16.97 23.00 -10.23
C LYS A 218 16.52 21.55 -10.08
N LYS A 219 17.02 20.68 -10.98
CA LYS A 219 16.79 19.23 -10.91
C LYS A 219 17.87 18.55 -10.10
N TYR A 220 17.48 17.53 -9.35
CA TYR A 220 18.40 16.65 -8.63
C TYR A 220 17.76 15.26 -8.41
N THR A 221 18.58 14.26 -8.15
CA THR A 221 18.13 12.89 -7.89
C THR A 221 18.05 12.63 -6.39
N VAL A 222 16.97 11.97 -5.97
CA VAL A 222 16.73 11.51 -4.61
C VAL A 222 16.61 9.99 -4.61
N ALA A 223 17.34 9.32 -3.73
CA ALA A 223 17.19 7.89 -3.49
C ALA A 223 16.00 7.62 -2.57
N GLU A 224 15.24 6.58 -2.88
CA GLU A 224 14.26 6.05 -1.93
C GLU A 224 14.95 5.38 -0.75
N THR A 225 14.30 5.39 0.40
CA THR A 225 14.89 4.89 1.65
C THR A 225 14.84 3.37 1.76
N ALA A 226 13.96 2.70 1.02
CA ALA A 226 13.76 1.27 1.08
C ALA A 226 13.87 0.62 -0.30
N LEU A 227 14.50 -0.56 -0.34
CA LEU A 227 14.51 -1.41 -1.53
C LEU A 227 13.14 -2.07 -1.73
N PRO A 228 12.80 -2.49 -2.98
CA PRO A 228 11.56 -3.17 -3.29
C PRO A 228 11.32 -4.41 -2.44
N GLN A 229 10.13 -4.52 -1.87
CA GLN A 229 9.69 -5.65 -1.06
C GLN A 229 8.24 -5.98 -1.36
N MET A 230 7.91 -7.27 -1.40
CA MET A 230 6.54 -7.75 -1.41
C MET A 230 6.42 -9.05 -0.63
N ALA A 231 5.25 -9.29 -0.09
CA ALA A 231 4.95 -10.50 0.65
C ALA A 231 3.50 -10.95 0.40
N VAL A 232 3.29 -12.26 0.51
CA VAL A 232 1.98 -12.89 0.48
C VAL A 232 1.76 -13.58 1.81
N ALA A 233 0.59 -13.40 2.41
CA ALA A 233 0.11 -14.24 3.51
C ALA A 233 -1.08 -15.06 3.02
N ILE A 234 -1.11 -16.35 3.37
CA ILE A 234 -2.17 -17.30 3.01
C ILE A 234 -2.83 -17.79 4.30
N ALA A 235 -4.15 -17.74 4.33
CA ALA A 235 -4.98 -18.07 5.48
C ALA A 235 -6.04 -19.13 5.15
N GLY A 236 -6.48 -19.85 6.18
CA GLY A 236 -7.74 -20.57 6.19
C GLY A 236 -8.86 -19.71 6.76
N ASP A 237 -9.73 -20.30 7.56
CA ASP A 237 -10.79 -19.61 8.30
C ASP A 237 -10.20 -19.01 9.59
N GLU A 238 -9.71 -17.78 9.50
CA GLU A 238 -9.04 -17.08 10.61
C GLU A 238 -10.01 -16.44 11.59
N ASN A 239 -11.22 -16.13 11.14
CA ASN A 239 -12.25 -15.52 11.98
C ASN A 239 -13.24 -16.54 12.55
N GLU A 240 -13.08 -17.85 12.22
CA GLU A 240 -13.87 -18.97 12.73
C GLU A 240 -15.38 -18.86 12.43
N ASP A 241 -15.75 -18.21 11.31
CA ASP A 241 -17.15 -18.04 10.92
C ASP A 241 -17.68 -19.19 10.03
N GLY A 242 -16.82 -20.13 9.68
CA GLY A 242 -17.12 -21.31 8.86
C GLY A 242 -17.05 -21.07 7.35
N ALA A 243 -16.61 -19.89 6.93
CA ALA A 243 -16.41 -19.52 5.54
C ALA A 243 -15.00 -18.95 5.34
N VAL A 244 -14.38 -19.17 4.16
CA VAL A 244 -13.10 -18.57 3.83
C VAL A 244 -13.28 -17.53 2.74
N ASN A 245 -12.95 -16.29 3.07
CA ASN A 245 -13.15 -15.15 2.18
C ASN A 245 -12.05 -14.08 2.38
N TRP A 246 -12.24 -12.88 1.83
CA TRP A 246 -11.26 -11.79 1.93
C TRP A 246 -10.95 -11.35 3.37
N GLN A 247 -11.86 -11.56 4.33
CA GLN A 247 -11.66 -11.16 5.73
C GLN A 247 -10.52 -11.96 6.36
N ASP A 248 -10.46 -13.25 6.07
CA ASP A 248 -9.37 -14.14 6.54
C ASP A 248 -8.03 -13.71 5.95
N GLY A 249 -8.01 -13.45 4.64
CA GLY A 249 -6.84 -12.89 3.98
C GLY A 249 -6.40 -11.56 4.58
N ALA A 250 -7.33 -10.70 4.97
CA ALA A 250 -7.05 -9.41 5.60
C ALA A 250 -6.53 -9.56 7.03
N ILE A 251 -6.99 -10.56 7.78
CA ILE A 251 -6.44 -10.88 9.11
C ILE A 251 -4.98 -11.31 8.98
N ALA A 252 -4.68 -12.28 8.12
CA ALA A 252 -3.30 -12.72 7.89
C ALA A 252 -2.39 -11.64 7.28
N TYR A 253 -2.96 -10.73 6.49
CA TYR A 253 -2.24 -9.60 5.89
C TYR A 253 -1.64 -8.65 6.93
N ARG A 254 -2.22 -8.53 8.11
CA ARG A 254 -1.70 -7.68 9.20
C ARG A 254 -0.28 -8.07 9.61
N ASP A 255 0.07 -9.33 9.47
CA ASP A 255 1.39 -9.84 9.86
C ASP A 255 2.50 -9.52 8.85
N ILE A 256 2.13 -9.13 7.63
CA ILE A 256 3.09 -8.81 6.55
C ILE A 256 3.11 -7.33 6.16
N MET A 257 2.08 -6.56 6.54
CA MET A 257 2.03 -5.13 6.22
C MET A 257 2.95 -4.30 7.11
N ASN A 258 3.40 -3.16 6.60
CA ASN A 258 4.05 -2.17 7.45
C ASN A 258 3.02 -1.44 8.30
N ASN A 259 3.24 -1.41 9.59
CA ASN A 259 2.49 -0.58 10.52
C ASN A 259 3.10 0.83 10.59
N PRO A 260 2.32 1.85 10.95
CA PRO A 260 2.84 3.17 11.22
C PRO A 260 3.95 3.13 12.27
N TYR A 261 4.93 4.02 12.14
CA TYR A 261 6.03 4.15 13.09
C TYR A 261 5.48 4.28 14.52
N LYS A 262 5.97 3.44 15.42
CA LYS A 262 5.55 3.38 16.84
C LYS A 262 4.07 3.05 17.05
N SER A 263 3.42 2.37 16.11
CA SER A 263 2.03 1.95 16.28
C SER A 263 1.83 1.02 17.47
N GLU A 264 2.85 0.24 17.83
CA GLU A 264 2.86 -0.63 19.00
C GLU A 264 2.91 0.12 20.34
N GLU A 265 3.32 1.39 20.33
CA GLU A 265 3.33 2.25 21.51
C GLU A 265 1.98 2.95 21.72
N VAL A 266 1.08 2.90 20.74
CA VAL A 266 -0.24 3.53 20.84
C VAL A 266 -1.17 2.63 21.61
N PRO A 267 -1.74 3.08 22.75
CA PRO A 267 -2.69 2.30 23.50
C PRO A 267 -4.00 2.08 22.72
N GLU A 268 -4.77 1.09 23.10
CA GLU A 268 -6.13 0.96 22.60
C GLU A 268 -6.94 2.21 22.92
N LEU A 269 -7.45 2.88 21.89
CA LEU A 269 -8.19 4.11 22.02
C LEU A 269 -9.14 4.34 20.83
N VAL A 270 -10.10 5.21 21.02
CA VAL A 270 -10.95 5.73 19.94
C VAL A 270 -10.29 6.98 19.35
N ALA A 271 -9.86 6.90 18.09
CA ALA A 271 -9.35 8.07 17.37
C ALA A 271 -10.45 8.68 16.50
N TRP A 272 -10.74 9.96 16.72
CA TRP A 272 -11.73 10.67 15.93
C TRP A 272 -11.39 12.15 15.76
N ARG A 273 -12.05 12.79 14.82
CA ARG A 273 -11.87 14.21 14.55
C ARG A 273 -13.22 14.93 14.57
N ILE A 274 -13.19 16.19 14.96
CA ILE A 274 -14.38 17.02 14.98
C ILE A 274 -14.13 18.35 14.25
N ALA A 275 -15.05 18.70 13.37
CA ALA A 275 -15.08 20.00 12.72
C ALA A 275 -15.70 21.02 13.69
N MET A 276 -14.90 21.95 14.19
CA MET A 276 -15.36 22.90 15.18
C MET A 276 -15.92 24.19 14.57
N ASN A 277 -15.17 24.79 13.65
CA ASN A 277 -15.58 26.02 13.00
C ASN A 277 -15.17 26.02 11.52
N PHE A 278 -16.14 25.97 10.64
CA PHE A 278 -15.97 26.05 9.19
C PHE A 278 -16.76 27.23 8.64
N GLY A 279 -16.13 28.05 7.80
CA GLY A 279 -16.78 29.24 7.25
C GLY A 279 -17.28 30.18 8.34
N SER A 280 -16.55 30.33 9.42
CA SER A 280 -16.92 31.15 10.59
C SER A 280 -18.27 30.75 11.24
N GLN A 281 -18.64 29.47 11.09
CA GLN A 281 -19.84 28.91 11.73
C GLN A 281 -19.41 27.94 12.83
N ALA A 282 -19.69 28.25 14.06
CA ALA A 282 -19.38 27.41 15.23
C ALA A 282 -20.28 26.16 15.26
N GLN A 283 -19.91 25.15 14.48
CA GLN A 283 -20.68 23.89 14.40
C GLN A 283 -20.59 23.07 15.68
N ASN A 284 -19.39 23.02 16.27
CA ASN A 284 -19.13 22.24 17.48
C ASN A 284 -18.31 23.05 18.48
N PRO A 285 -18.93 23.89 19.29
CA PRO A 285 -18.28 24.59 20.41
C PRO A 285 -17.59 23.62 21.38
N PHE A 286 -16.62 24.11 22.17
CA PHE A 286 -15.83 23.29 23.08
C PHE A 286 -16.68 22.46 24.05
N LEU A 287 -17.70 23.05 24.67
CA LEU A 287 -18.54 22.34 25.61
C LEU A 287 -19.44 21.28 24.92
N THR A 288 -19.87 21.52 23.68
CA THR A 288 -20.56 20.50 22.87
C THR A 288 -19.61 19.37 22.52
N THR A 289 -18.35 19.68 22.23
CA THR A 289 -17.30 18.68 21.97
C THR A 289 -17.03 17.86 23.23
N LEU A 290 -16.99 18.46 24.41
CA LEU A 290 -16.87 17.75 25.69
C LEU A 290 -18.04 16.77 25.91
N ASP A 291 -19.27 17.16 25.59
CA ASP A 291 -20.42 16.26 25.66
C ASP A 291 -20.24 15.03 24.71
N ASN A 292 -19.68 15.26 23.54
CA ASN A 292 -19.38 14.16 22.61
C ASN A 292 -18.26 13.25 23.15
N VAL A 293 -17.21 13.79 23.75
CA VAL A 293 -16.15 13.01 24.43
C VAL A 293 -16.77 12.12 25.51
N LYS A 294 -17.63 12.68 26.36
CA LYS A 294 -18.33 11.92 27.42
C LYS A 294 -19.25 10.83 26.86
N LYS A 295 -19.94 11.09 25.75
CA LYS A 295 -20.78 10.10 25.06
C LYS A 295 -19.94 8.97 24.46
N VAL A 296 -18.80 9.27 23.86
CA VAL A 296 -17.90 8.25 23.33
C VAL A 296 -17.36 7.40 24.47
N ALA A 297 -16.88 7.99 25.56
CA ALA A 297 -16.41 7.25 26.74
C ALA A 297 -17.50 6.31 27.29
N LEU A 298 -18.73 6.79 27.42
CA LEU A 298 -19.86 5.99 27.91
C LEU A 298 -20.19 4.79 26.98
N ASN A 299 -20.08 4.98 25.65
CA ASN A 299 -20.40 3.93 24.69
C ASN A 299 -19.23 2.94 24.44
N THR A 300 -18.06 3.22 24.97
CA THR A 300 -16.84 2.39 24.80
C THR A 300 -16.29 1.89 26.14
N ASP A 301 -17.12 1.89 27.19
CA ASP A 301 -16.75 1.46 28.54
C ASP A 301 -15.47 2.15 29.06
N GLY A 302 -15.31 3.43 28.74
CA GLY A 302 -14.20 4.25 29.21
C GLY A 302 -12.88 4.09 28.46
N LEU A 303 -12.90 3.58 27.23
CA LEU A 303 -11.70 3.61 26.37
C LEU A 303 -11.16 5.03 26.24
N GLY A 304 -9.82 5.17 26.27
CA GLY A 304 -9.15 6.42 26.01
C GLY A 304 -9.52 6.99 24.64
N GLN A 305 -9.34 8.28 24.45
CA GLN A 305 -9.68 8.94 23.19
C GLN A 305 -8.56 9.83 22.71
N SER A 306 -8.33 9.82 21.40
CA SER A 306 -7.52 10.81 20.69
C SER A 306 -8.43 11.67 19.82
N VAL A 307 -8.59 12.93 20.17
CA VAL A 307 -9.52 13.83 19.49
C VAL A 307 -8.78 14.92 18.74
N LEU A 308 -8.92 14.95 17.41
CA LEU A 308 -8.39 16.03 16.58
C LEU A 308 -9.42 17.15 16.44
N LEU A 309 -9.12 18.30 17.05
CA LEU A 309 -9.94 19.50 16.98
C LEU A 309 -9.60 20.30 15.70
N LYS A 310 -10.45 20.27 14.69
CA LYS A 310 -10.21 20.95 13.41
C LYS A 310 -10.91 22.31 13.37
N GLY A 311 -10.15 23.39 13.20
CA GLY A 311 -10.66 24.76 13.17
C GLY A 311 -10.95 25.35 14.54
N TYR A 312 -10.19 24.97 15.56
CA TYR A 312 -10.37 25.46 16.93
C TYR A 312 -9.86 26.88 17.17
N GLY A 313 -8.92 27.33 16.36
CA GLY A 313 -8.28 28.63 16.52
C GLY A 313 -8.79 29.67 15.54
N ASN A 314 -8.50 30.92 15.84
CA ASN A 314 -8.85 32.09 15.03
C ASN A 314 -10.33 32.12 14.61
N GLU A 315 -10.61 32.45 13.36
CA GLU A 315 -11.95 32.44 12.79
C GLU A 315 -12.36 31.03 12.23
N GLY A 316 -11.55 29.99 12.50
CA GLY A 316 -11.82 28.61 12.11
C GLY A 316 -11.00 28.12 10.92
N HIS A 317 -11.42 26.97 10.36
CA HIS A 317 -10.76 26.36 9.22
C HIS A 317 -10.73 27.32 8.01
N ASP A 318 -9.58 27.40 7.38
CA ASP A 318 -9.29 28.23 6.20
C ASP A 318 -9.36 29.75 6.43
N SER A 319 -9.28 30.21 7.65
CA SER A 319 -9.24 31.65 7.95
C SER A 319 -8.28 31.98 9.08
N GLY A 320 -7.58 33.07 8.99
CA GLY A 320 -6.83 33.72 10.06
C GLY A 320 -5.67 32.91 10.65
N HIS A 321 -4.88 32.22 9.89
CA HIS A 321 -3.90 31.23 10.36
C HIS A 321 -2.54 31.70 10.94
N PRO A 322 -2.16 32.94 11.02
CA PRO A 322 -0.84 33.25 11.54
C PRO A 322 -0.72 33.23 13.07
N ASP A 323 -1.83 33.26 13.80
CA ASP A 323 -1.81 33.25 15.26
C ASP A 323 -2.33 31.93 15.85
N TYR A 324 -1.40 31.08 16.26
CA TYR A 324 -1.73 29.76 16.84
C TYR A 324 -2.20 29.84 18.30
N GLY A 325 -2.01 30.98 18.97
CA GLY A 325 -2.47 31.23 20.34
C GLY A 325 -3.88 31.78 20.44
N ASP A 326 -4.49 32.17 19.33
CA ASP A 326 -5.85 32.70 19.31
C ASP A 326 -6.88 31.55 19.30
N ILE A 327 -7.60 31.42 20.39
CA ILE A 327 -8.65 30.43 20.57
C ILE A 327 -9.99 31.01 20.10
N GLY A 328 -10.70 30.24 19.25
CA GLY A 328 -11.94 30.72 18.63
C GLY A 328 -13.02 31.15 19.60
N GLN A 329 -13.29 32.44 19.64
CA GLN A 329 -14.28 33.04 20.56
C GLN A 329 -15.69 32.54 20.32
N ARG A 330 -16.03 32.24 19.05
CA ARG A 330 -17.34 31.68 18.70
C ARG A 330 -17.53 30.23 19.19
N LEU A 331 -16.44 29.58 19.58
CA LEU A 331 -16.45 28.23 20.14
C LEU A 331 -16.50 28.20 21.67
N GLY A 332 -16.49 29.39 22.32
CA GLY A 332 -16.45 29.56 23.75
C GLY A 332 -15.13 30.11 24.29
N GLY A 333 -14.14 30.34 23.40
CA GLY A 333 -12.84 30.92 23.78
C GLY A 333 -11.97 29.98 24.63
N ALA A 334 -10.94 30.54 25.24
CA ALA A 334 -9.97 29.83 26.04
C ALA A 334 -10.57 29.19 27.31
N ASP A 335 -11.54 29.80 27.94
CA ASP A 335 -12.14 29.30 29.18
C ASP A 335 -12.91 28.00 28.93
N ASP A 336 -13.72 27.93 27.87
CA ASP A 336 -14.45 26.74 27.53
C ASP A 336 -13.51 25.64 27.02
N MET A 337 -12.44 26.01 26.29
CA MET A 337 -11.42 25.07 25.88
C MET A 337 -10.69 24.45 27.08
N ASN A 338 -10.30 25.26 28.06
CA ASN A 338 -9.68 24.75 29.29
C ASN A 338 -10.63 23.81 30.03
N THR A 339 -11.90 24.18 30.18
CA THR A 339 -12.92 23.30 30.78
C THR A 339 -13.03 21.97 30.04
N MET A 340 -13.05 22.00 28.70
CA MET A 340 -13.10 20.78 27.88
C MET A 340 -11.84 19.91 28.12
N MET A 341 -10.65 20.51 28.18
CA MET A 341 -9.41 19.76 28.41
C MET A 341 -9.34 19.17 29.82
N GLU A 342 -9.72 19.91 30.83
CA GLU A 342 -9.70 19.47 32.22
C GLU A 342 -10.73 18.36 32.49
N GLU A 343 -11.95 18.50 31.98
CA GLU A 343 -13.02 17.54 32.19
C GLU A 343 -12.91 16.31 31.26
N GLY A 344 -12.35 16.51 30.08
CA GLY A 344 -12.13 15.43 29.11
C GLY A 344 -10.93 14.54 29.42
N SER A 345 -10.02 14.98 30.31
CA SER A 345 -8.86 14.19 30.74
C SER A 345 -9.14 13.29 31.97
N LYS A 346 -10.30 13.42 32.60
CA LYS A 346 -10.77 12.59 33.75
C LYS A 346 -11.31 11.25 33.30
#